data_0f555c5e1f04f0156ff1fa7b76d9bad6
#
_entry.id   0f555c5e1f04f0156ff1fa7b76d9bad6
#
_cell.length_a   1.000
_cell.length_b   1.000
_cell.length_c   1.000
_cell.angle_alpha   90.00
_cell.angle_beta   90.00
_cell.angle_gamma   90.00
#
_symmetry.space_group_name_H-M   'P 1'
#
loop_
_entity.id
_entity.type
_entity.pdbx_description
1 polymer ?
#
loop_
_entity_poly.entity_id
_entity_poly.type
_entity_poly.pdbx_seq_one_letter_code
_entity_poly.pdbx_strand_id
1 'polypeptide(L)'
;MKITFIYPKFDKFLETYPELAEMPAIAATWAYRMPPAMGIPILINITPPDIQWRIIDQNIEPMDYNDNADLFAISFFTPQAAYAYVIGDELMKRGKKVIMGGMHPSMIPEDASLHCSSICIGEGDTVWPHIINDLRSGSLKKEYRAVEPPKPEEIVSPKAGIFDIEDKYDWHASLLSITRGCPFGCDWCNVPIYQSKKIRLRPIENVVEDIRKLSGKEFYITDDMIMLNRPKIQAYMMDLCERIKDFKVNMFLSCSPAMNSDPAYFDAIAKAGAKSMYTVFASDPFSARFYARHPGIWDRTVDLVKQLEDRGIRFFGSFGVGFDTCFEDQFDLILEFCQKAQVKTAEFFIATPFPNTPFWHQIQNENRFITRDWKKFNCANVVFQPKHTSPEALRDGFVRLWKEFFKSVNHEVALSSFHQKLDNILKSREFSQDVKDAVARGMRNAGIAT
;
A
#
# COMPACT_ATOMS: atom_id res chain seq x y z
N MET A 1 -32.34 -2.13 -0.60
CA MET A 1 -31.25 -3.09 -0.80
C MET A 1 -30.05 -2.68 0.04
N LYS A 2 -29.29 -3.65 0.56
CA LYS A 2 -28.11 -3.39 1.42
C LYS A 2 -26.91 -4.18 0.93
N ILE A 3 -25.74 -3.54 0.86
CA ILE A 3 -24.46 -4.17 0.53
C ILE A 3 -23.51 -4.01 1.70
N THR A 4 -22.89 -5.10 2.15
CA THR A 4 -21.82 -5.05 3.15
C THR A 4 -20.49 -5.30 2.47
N PHE A 5 -19.63 -4.27 2.46
CA PHE A 5 -18.26 -4.34 2.00
C PHE A 5 -17.38 -4.89 3.11
N ILE A 6 -16.51 -5.83 2.78
CA ILE A 6 -15.63 -6.46 3.75
C ILE A 6 -14.18 -6.25 3.32
N TYR A 7 -13.39 -5.73 4.22
CA TYR A 7 -11.93 -5.69 4.12
C TYR A 7 -11.36 -6.71 5.11
N PRO A 8 -10.86 -7.85 4.62
CA PRO A 8 -10.34 -8.91 5.49
C PRO A 8 -9.08 -8.44 6.22
N LYS A 9 -8.81 -9.04 7.36
CA LYS A 9 -7.57 -8.76 8.11
C LYS A 9 -6.35 -9.33 7.41
N PHE A 10 -5.19 -8.85 7.84
CA PHE A 10 -3.87 -9.41 7.53
C PHE A 10 -3.04 -9.51 8.80
N ASP A 11 -2.02 -10.38 8.77
CA ASP A 11 -1.14 -10.57 9.91
C ASP A 11 -0.31 -9.30 10.16
N LYS A 12 -0.21 -8.91 11.42
CA LYS A 12 0.50 -7.69 11.82
C LYS A 12 2.01 -7.90 11.74
N PHE A 13 2.74 -6.89 11.29
CA PHE A 13 4.20 -6.91 11.18
C PHE A 13 4.89 -7.24 12.50
N LEU A 14 4.45 -6.64 13.60
CA LEU A 14 5.04 -6.88 14.92
C LEU A 14 4.77 -8.30 15.46
N GLU A 15 3.72 -8.99 15.00
CA GLU A 15 3.52 -10.41 15.31
C GLU A 15 4.51 -11.32 14.57
N THR A 16 4.96 -10.89 13.38
CA THR A 16 6.02 -11.60 12.65
C THR A 16 7.40 -11.32 13.21
N TYR A 17 7.63 -10.11 13.74
CA TYR A 17 8.90 -9.63 14.26
C TYR A 17 8.76 -9.00 15.65
N PRO A 18 8.46 -9.79 16.70
CA PRO A 18 8.31 -9.25 18.06
C PRO A 18 9.59 -8.56 18.56
N GLU A 19 10.76 -9.00 18.10
CA GLU A 19 12.05 -8.41 18.43
C GLU A 19 12.24 -6.96 17.92
N LEU A 20 11.44 -6.51 16.95
CA LEU A 20 11.42 -5.13 16.48
C LEU A 20 10.52 -4.25 17.34
N ALA A 21 9.57 -4.85 18.06
CA ALA A 21 8.68 -4.11 18.96
C ALA A 21 9.42 -3.53 20.20
N GLU A 22 10.64 -3.99 20.47
CA GLU A 22 11.52 -3.39 21.50
C GLU A 22 12.03 -1.99 21.12
N MET A 23 11.88 -1.57 19.86
CA MET A 23 12.23 -0.23 19.41
C MET A 23 10.97 0.65 19.37
N PRO A 24 10.81 1.62 20.28
CA PRO A 24 9.59 2.42 20.39
C PRO A 24 9.17 3.08 19.08
N ALA A 25 10.12 3.57 18.29
CA ALA A 25 9.85 4.19 16.99
C ALA A 25 9.26 3.20 15.97
N ILE A 26 9.78 1.96 15.90
CA ILE A 26 9.25 0.90 15.03
C ILE A 26 7.87 0.48 15.53
N ALA A 27 7.73 0.21 16.84
CA ALA A 27 6.45 -0.18 17.42
C ALA A 27 5.35 0.87 17.17
N ALA A 28 5.66 2.14 17.38
CA ALA A 28 4.72 3.23 17.13
C ALA A 28 4.33 3.35 15.65
N THR A 29 5.28 3.13 14.72
CA THR A 29 5.00 3.15 13.27
C THR A 29 4.03 2.05 12.88
N TRP A 30 4.20 0.84 13.39
CA TRP A 30 3.37 -0.32 13.05
C TRP A 30 2.09 -0.46 13.89
N ALA A 31 1.89 0.45 14.86
CA ALA A 31 0.65 0.54 15.63
C ALA A 31 -0.47 1.29 14.91
N TYR A 32 -0.19 1.94 13.78
CA TYR A 32 -1.18 2.71 13.04
C TYR A 32 -2.29 1.82 12.47
N ARG A 33 -3.53 2.23 12.72
CA ARG A 33 -4.72 1.66 12.08
C ARG A 33 -4.99 2.41 10.79
N MET A 34 -4.57 1.80 9.68
CA MET A 34 -4.76 2.37 8.35
C MET A 34 -6.16 2.07 7.82
N PRO A 35 -6.80 2.99 7.09
CA PRO A 35 -8.07 2.71 6.45
C PRO A 35 -7.92 1.66 5.34
N PRO A 36 -9.03 0.97 4.96
CA PRO A 36 -9.04 0.03 3.85
C PRO A 36 -8.58 0.64 2.53
N ALA A 37 -8.08 -0.23 1.66
CA ALA A 37 -7.63 0.17 0.34
C ALA A 37 -8.73 0.79 -0.52
N MET A 38 -8.31 1.61 -1.47
CA MET A 38 -9.10 2.50 -2.32
C MET A 38 -10.28 1.83 -3.08
N GLY A 39 -10.22 0.53 -3.36
CA GLY A 39 -11.25 -0.17 -4.13
C GLY A 39 -12.64 -0.07 -3.50
N ILE A 40 -12.75 -0.25 -2.18
CA ILE A 40 -14.04 -0.17 -1.47
C ILE A 40 -14.64 1.25 -1.54
N PRO A 41 -13.91 2.33 -1.18
CA PRO A 41 -14.41 3.70 -1.35
C PRO A 41 -14.83 4.08 -2.77
N ILE A 42 -14.15 3.55 -3.79
CA ILE A 42 -14.51 3.77 -5.19
C ILE A 42 -15.86 3.11 -5.49
N LEU A 43 -16.03 1.83 -5.16
CA LEU A 43 -17.29 1.11 -5.39
C LEU A 43 -18.45 1.75 -4.65
N ILE A 44 -18.23 2.23 -3.42
CA ILE A 44 -19.26 2.96 -2.66
C ILE A 44 -19.63 4.27 -3.35
N ASN A 45 -18.65 4.99 -3.93
CA ASN A 45 -18.92 6.26 -4.63
C ASN A 45 -19.81 6.08 -5.86
N ILE A 46 -19.72 4.94 -6.55
CA ILE A 46 -20.54 4.61 -7.72
C ILE A 46 -21.74 3.72 -7.41
N THR A 47 -21.97 3.40 -6.15
CA THR A 47 -23.17 2.66 -5.70
C THR A 47 -24.38 3.61 -5.69
N PRO A 48 -25.50 3.25 -6.32
CA PRO A 48 -26.70 4.08 -6.33
C PRO A 48 -27.17 4.48 -4.93
N PRO A 49 -27.67 5.73 -4.75
CA PRO A 49 -28.01 6.29 -3.43
C PRO A 49 -29.19 5.59 -2.72
N ASP A 50 -29.99 4.82 -3.45
CA ASP A 50 -31.08 4.01 -2.90
C ASP A 50 -30.59 2.68 -2.25
N ILE A 51 -29.29 2.38 -2.37
CA ILE A 51 -28.66 1.20 -1.78
C ILE A 51 -27.94 1.60 -0.50
N GLN A 52 -28.34 1.01 0.60
CA GLN A 52 -27.62 1.11 1.87
C GLN A 52 -26.32 0.33 1.82
N TRP A 53 -25.29 0.87 2.46
CA TRP A 53 -24.01 0.18 2.54
C TRP A 53 -23.42 0.24 3.96
N ARG A 54 -22.58 -0.73 4.26
CA ARG A 54 -21.75 -0.81 5.48
C ARG A 54 -20.36 -1.29 5.09
N ILE A 55 -19.33 -0.88 5.83
CA ILE A 55 -17.99 -1.45 5.75
C ILE A 55 -17.71 -2.21 7.04
N ILE A 56 -17.20 -3.44 6.90
CA ILE A 56 -16.60 -4.21 7.98
C ILE A 56 -15.11 -4.34 7.67
N ASP A 57 -14.29 -3.69 8.48
CA ASP A 57 -12.84 -3.82 8.44
C ASP A 57 -12.39 -4.76 9.58
N GLN A 58 -11.96 -5.97 9.21
CA GLN A 58 -11.55 -6.99 10.18
C GLN A 58 -10.23 -6.68 10.90
N ASN A 59 -9.51 -5.65 10.49
CA ASN A 59 -8.33 -5.20 11.22
C ASN A 59 -8.70 -4.42 12.50
N ILE A 60 -9.96 -3.99 12.63
CA ILE A 60 -10.45 -3.17 13.74
C ILE A 60 -11.78 -3.66 14.35
N GLU A 61 -12.55 -4.48 13.64
CA GLU A 61 -13.80 -5.02 14.15
C GLU A 61 -14.01 -6.48 13.70
N PRO A 62 -14.70 -7.32 14.51
CA PRO A 62 -15.00 -8.70 14.15
C PRO A 62 -16.01 -8.78 13.00
N MET A 63 -15.97 -9.90 12.26
CA MET A 63 -16.96 -10.19 11.23
C MET A 63 -18.35 -10.43 11.84
N ASP A 64 -19.35 -9.73 11.30
CA ASP A 64 -20.77 -9.94 11.61
C ASP A 64 -21.41 -10.88 10.57
N TYR A 65 -21.44 -12.16 10.87
CA TYR A 65 -22.04 -13.17 10.00
C TYR A 65 -23.59 -13.16 10.02
N ASN A 66 -24.22 -12.40 10.92
CA ASN A 66 -25.67 -12.28 11.02
C ASN A 66 -26.20 -11.04 10.29
N ASP A 67 -25.32 -10.23 9.70
CA ASP A 67 -25.73 -9.10 8.88
C ASP A 67 -26.73 -9.55 7.79
N ASN A 68 -27.78 -8.78 7.58
CA ASN A 68 -28.87 -9.05 6.65
C ASN A 68 -28.64 -8.43 5.25
N ALA A 69 -27.39 -8.18 4.87
CA ALA A 69 -27.09 -7.64 3.54
C ALA A 69 -27.56 -8.58 2.41
N ASP A 70 -27.99 -7.95 1.31
CA ASP A 70 -28.37 -8.65 0.07
C ASP A 70 -27.14 -9.15 -0.70
N LEU A 71 -25.99 -8.50 -0.49
CA LEU A 71 -24.70 -8.86 -1.07
C LEU A 71 -23.58 -8.55 -0.08
N PHE A 72 -22.64 -9.49 0.07
CA PHE A 72 -21.36 -9.29 0.75
C PHE A 72 -20.25 -9.14 -0.30
N ALA A 73 -19.61 -7.97 -0.37
CA ALA A 73 -18.56 -7.65 -1.32
C ALA A 73 -17.19 -7.64 -0.61
N ILE A 74 -16.36 -8.65 -0.88
CA ILE A 74 -15.06 -8.83 -0.25
C ILE A 74 -13.98 -8.34 -1.22
N SER A 75 -13.22 -7.32 -0.83
CA SER A 75 -12.12 -6.78 -1.64
C SER A 75 -10.78 -6.95 -0.91
N PHE A 76 -9.80 -7.59 -1.56
CA PHE A 76 -8.57 -7.96 -0.86
C PHE A 76 -7.33 -8.11 -1.74
N PHE A 77 -6.18 -8.02 -1.07
CA PHE A 77 -4.84 -8.33 -1.57
C PHE A 77 -4.41 -9.75 -1.19
N THR A 78 -3.30 -10.20 -1.72
CA THR A 78 -2.79 -11.57 -1.52
C THR A 78 -2.65 -11.98 -0.04
N PRO A 79 -2.06 -11.18 0.87
CA PRO A 79 -1.91 -11.60 2.27
C PRO A 79 -3.22 -11.75 3.03
N GLN A 80 -4.32 -11.24 2.49
CA GLN A 80 -5.66 -11.34 3.09
C GLN A 80 -6.46 -12.55 2.57
N ALA A 81 -5.99 -13.23 1.52
CA ALA A 81 -6.75 -14.25 0.80
C ALA A 81 -7.25 -15.38 1.71
N ALA A 82 -6.38 -15.93 2.57
CA ALA A 82 -6.78 -17.01 3.48
C ALA A 82 -7.92 -16.59 4.42
N TYR A 83 -7.94 -15.34 4.87
CA TYR A 83 -9.02 -14.81 5.70
C TYR A 83 -10.29 -14.55 4.88
N ALA A 84 -10.14 -13.99 3.68
CA ALA A 84 -11.25 -13.77 2.75
C ALA A 84 -11.99 -15.07 2.41
N TYR A 85 -11.24 -16.14 2.17
CA TYR A 85 -11.80 -17.45 1.84
C TYR A 85 -12.63 -18.03 2.99
N VAL A 86 -12.12 -17.98 4.22
CA VAL A 86 -12.87 -18.40 5.40
C VAL A 86 -14.17 -17.62 5.57
N ILE A 87 -14.14 -16.30 5.34
CA ILE A 87 -15.35 -15.46 5.41
C ILE A 87 -16.34 -15.85 4.31
N GLY A 88 -15.87 -15.99 3.08
CA GLY A 88 -16.71 -16.33 1.94
C GLY A 88 -17.40 -17.67 2.13
N ASP A 89 -16.65 -18.70 2.52
CA ASP A 89 -17.16 -20.04 2.79
C ASP A 89 -18.24 -20.04 3.89
N GLU A 90 -18.00 -19.34 4.99
CA GLU A 90 -18.96 -19.28 6.10
C GLU A 90 -20.22 -18.49 5.71
N LEU A 91 -20.10 -17.40 4.95
CA LEU A 91 -21.25 -16.65 4.44
C LEU A 91 -22.08 -17.51 3.45
N MET A 92 -21.42 -18.23 2.53
CA MET A 92 -22.09 -19.11 1.58
C MET A 92 -22.82 -20.27 2.27
N LYS A 93 -22.22 -20.88 3.32
CA LYS A 93 -22.89 -21.90 4.15
C LYS A 93 -24.19 -21.37 4.78
N ARG A 94 -24.25 -20.07 5.06
CA ARG A 94 -25.45 -19.39 5.58
C ARG A 94 -26.41 -18.92 4.49
N GLY A 95 -26.20 -19.33 3.25
CA GLY A 95 -27.05 -18.97 2.10
C GLY A 95 -26.92 -17.51 1.65
N LYS A 96 -25.83 -16.81 2.05
CA LYS A 96 -25.58 -15.42 1.66
C LYS A 96 -24.94 -15.35 0.27
N LYS A 97 -25.23 -14.26 -0.46
CA LYS A 97 -24.57 -13.96 -1.73
C LYS A 97 -23.23 -13.27 -1.44
N VAL A 98 -22.15 -13.82 -1.99
CA VAL A 98 -20.78 -13.32 -1.80
C VAL A 98 -20.17 -13.00 -3.16
N ILE A 99 -19.61 -11.80 -3.31
CA ILE A 99 -18.76 -11.46 -4.44
C ILE A 99 -17.36 -11.15 -3.94
N MET A 100 -16.34 -11.74 -4.59
CA MET A 100 -14.94 -11.45 -4.32
C MET A 100 -14.32 -10.65 -5.46
N GLY A 101 -13.52 -9.64 -5.13
CA GLY A 101 -12.82 -8.80 -6.08
C GLY A 101 -11.56 -8.18 -5.48
N GLY A 102 -10.92 -7.32 -6.26
CA GLY A 102 -9.64 -6.71 -5.91
C GLY A 102 -8.47 -7.42 -6.56
N MET A 103 -7.26 -7.12 -6.10
CA MET A 103 -6.05 -7.54 -6.79
C MET A 103 -5.84 -9.04 -6.77
N HIS A 104 -5.94 -9.69 -5.62
CA HIS A 104 -5.69 -11.14 -5.53
C HIS A 104 -6.70 -11.98 -6.34
N PRO A 105 -8.03 -11.77 -6.24
CA PRO A 105 -9.00 -12.48 -7.07
C PRO A 105 -8.80 -12.26 -8.56
N SER A 106 -8.26 -11.12 -8.96
CA SER A 106 -7.94 -10.84 -10.36
C SER A 106 -6.69 -11.57 -10.85
N MET A 107 -5.75 -11.86 -9.95
CA MET A 107 -4.50 -12.56 -10.29
C MET A 107 -4.66 -14.08 -10.29
N ILE A 108 -5.48 -14.64 -9.40
CA ILE A 108 -5.77 -16.08 -9.29
C ILE A 108 -7.29 -16.29 -9.18
N PRO A 109 -8.06 -16.04 -10.25
CA PRO A 109 -9.51 -16.18 -10.20
C PRO A 109 -9.98 -17.61 -9.97
N GLU A 110 -9.23 -18.61 -10.43
CA GLU A 110 -9.52 -20.03 -10.26
C GLU A 110 -9.51 -20.47 -8.79
N ASP A 111 -8.65 -19.89 -7.96
CA ASP A 111 -8.60 -20.15 -6.51
C ASP A 111 -9.73 -19.39 -5.80
N ALA A 112 -9.82 -18.07 -6.01
CA ALA A 112 -10.79 -17.23 -5.33
C ALA A 112 -12.25 -17.58 -5.65
N SER A 113 -12.55 -18.07 -6.86
CA SER A 113 -13.91 -18.44 -7.27
C SER A 113 -14.49 -19.65 -6.53
N LEU A 114 -13.65 -20.45 -5.87
CA LEU A 114 -14.10 -21.58 -5.04
C LEU A 114 -14.76 -21.10 -3.73
N HIS A 115 -14.50 -19.88 -3.31
CA HIS A 115 -14.86 -19.32 -2.02
C HIS A 115 -15.93 -18.21 -2.09
N CYS A 116 -16.58 -18.04 -3.27
CA CYS A 116 -17.63 -17.04 -3.46
C CYS A 116 -18.70 -17.50 -4.45
N SER A 117 -19.86 -16.85 -4.43
CA SER A 117 -20.93 -17.10 -5.40
C SER A 117 -20.69 -16.37 -6.72
N SER A 118 -19.91 -15.29 -6.69
CA SER A 118 -19.56 -14.47 -7.83
C SER A 118 -18.13 -13.93 -7.68
N ILE A 119 -17.40 -13.79 -8.79
CA ILE A 119 -16.07 -13.18 -8.79
C ILE A 119 -16.03 -11.96 -9.72
N CYS A 120 -15.33 -10.89 -9.28
CA CYS A 120 -15.05 -9.69 -10.06
C CYS A 120 -13.58 -9.64 -10.40
N ILE A 121 -13.23 -9.67 -11.69
CA ILE A 121 -11.87 -9.74 -12.21
C ILE A 121 -11.53 -8.43 -12.91
N GLY A 122 -10.41 -7.80 -12.53
CA GLY A 122 -9.96 -6.50 -13.04
C GLY A 122 -10.51 -5.33 -12.25
N GLU A 123 -10.47 -4.13 -12.86
CA GLU A 123 -10.93 -2.88 -12.20
C GLU A 123 -12.46 -2.87 -12.07
N GLY A 124 -12.94 -2.94 -10.83
CA GLY A 124 -14.35 -3.13 -10.51
C GLY A 124 -15.29 -2.01 -10.95
N ASP A 125 -14.77 -0.79 -11.12
CA ASP A 125 -15.59 0.39 -11.46
C ASP A 125 -16.41 0.18 -12.75
N THR A 126 -15.84 -0.47 -13.76
CA THR A 126 -16.51 -0.68 -15.05
C THR A 126 -17.60 -1.74 -15.00
N VAL A 127 -17.51 -2.70 -14.09
CA VAL A 127 -18.46 -3.81 -14.00
C VAL A 127 -19.44 -3.70 -12.82
N TRP A 128 -19.15 -2.84 -11.83
CA TRP A 128 -19.99 -2.67 -10.65
C TRP A 128 -21.44 -2.28 -10.96
N PRO A 129 -21.74 -1.36 -11.90
CA PRO A 129 -23.12 -1.07 -12.30
C PRO A 129 -23.88 -2.29 -12.84
N HIS A 130 -23.19 -3.18 -13.56
CA HIS A 130 -23.79 -4.42 -14.05
C HIS A 130 -24.08 -5.41 -12.90
N ILE A 131 -23.14 -5.53 -11.95
CA ILE A 131 -23.33 -6.33 -10.75
C ILE A 131 -24.54 -5.87 -9.95
N ILE A 132 -24.72 -4.56 -9.78
CA ILE A 132 -25.88 -3.97 -9.09
C ILE A 132 -27.20 -4.29 -9.83
N ASN A 133 -27.22 -4.15 -11.15
CA ASN A 133 -28.41 -4.46 -11.95
C ASN A 133 -28.78 -5.95 -11.87
N ASP A 134 -27.80 -6.83 -11.99
CA ASP A 134 -28.00 -8.28 -11.88
C ASP A 134 -28.41 -8.68 -10.45
N LEU A 135 -27.89 -7.99 -9.42
CA LEU A 135 -28.32 -8.18 -8.05
C LEU A 135 -29.81 -7.82 -7.85
N ARG A 136 -30.24 -6.68 -8.42
CA ARG A 136 -31.65 -6.22 -8.37
C ARG A 136 -32.62 -7.19 -9.06
N SER A 137 -32.20 -7.77 -10.17
CA SER A 137 -33.00 -8.75 -10.93
C SER A 137 -32.88 -10.19 -10.40
N GLY A 138 -32.02 -10.42 -9.38
CA GLY A 138 -31.80 -11.76 -8.84
C GLY A 138 -30.98 -12.68 -9.76
N SER A 139 -30.29 -12.14 -10.77
CA SER A 139 -29.58 -12.85 -11.83
C SER A 139 -28.06 -12.70 -11.77
N LEU A 140 -27.48 -12.65 -10.56
CA LEU A 140 -26.03 -12.55 -10.39
C LEU A 140 -25.31 -13.67 -11.15
N LYS A 141 -24.31 -13.27 -11.96
CA LYS A 141 -23.45 -14.18 -12.71
C LYS A 141 -22.33 -14.72 -11.81
N LYS A 142 -21.80 -15.87 -12.19
CA LYS A 142 -20.62 -16.44 -11.51
C LYS A 142 -19.35 -15.59 -11.70
N GLU A 143 -19.21 -14.93 -12.85
CA GLU A 143 -18.04 -14.12 -13.18
C GLU A 143 -18.46 -12.78 -13.81
N TYR A 144 -17.80 -11.72 -13.37
CA TYR A 144 -17.79 -10.39 -13.95
C TYR A 144 -16.36 -10.00 -14.25
N ARG A 145 -16.05 -9.75 -15.50
CA ARG A 145 -14.70 -9.43 -15.97
C ARG A 145 -14.66 -8.05 -16.62
N ALA A 146 -13.81 -7.17 -16.09
CA ALA A 146 -13.47 -5.92 -16.76
C ALA A 146 -12.54 -6.23 -17.94
N VAL A 147 -13.10 -6.29 -19.15
CA VAL A 147 -12.35 -6.61 -20.38
C VAL A 147 -11.39 -5.49 -20.74
N GLU A 148 -11.89 -4.25 -20.61
CA GLU A 148 -11.11 -3.04 -20.85
C GLU A 148 -10.99 -2.24 -19.54
N PRO A 149 -9.81 -1.68 -19.25
CA PRO A 149 -9.68 -0.77 -18.12
C PRO A 149 -10.48 0.53 -18.36
N PRO A 150 -10.98 1.20 -17.30
CA PRO A 150 -11.74 2.43 -17.45
C PRO A 150 -10.95 3.50 -18.21
N LYS A 151 -11.63 4.25 -19.07
CA LYS A 151 -11.03 5.41 -19.74
C LYS A 151 -10.70 6.50 -18.71
N PRO A 152 -9.79 7.45 -19.04
CA PRO A 152 -9.44 8.52 -18.12
C PRO A 152 -10.63 9.27 -17.50
N GLU A 153 -11.66 9.55 -18.31
CA GLU A 153 -12.89 10.25 -17.90
C GLU A 153 -13.84 9.41 -17.05
N GLU A 154 -13.69 8.09 -17.09
CA GLU A 154 -14.49 7.12 -16.31
C GLU A 154 -13.87 6.81 -14.94
N ILE A 155 -12.60 7.21 -14.71
CA ILE A 155 -11.92 7.01 -13.44
C ILE A 155 -12.51 7.97 -12.40
N VAL A 156 -13.13 7.40 -11.36
CA VAL A 156 -13.69 8.16 -10.25
C VAL A 156 -12.75 8.16 -9.05
N SER A 157 -12.81 9.22 -8.26
CA SER A 157 -12.15 9.27 -6.97
C SER A 157 -12.85 8.39 -5.94
N PRO A 158 -12.10 7.91 -4.93
CA PRO A 158 -12.71 7.35 -3.73
C PRO A 158 -13.71 8.32 -3.10
N LYS A 159 -14.76 7.80 -2.47
CA LYS A 159 -15.71 8.64 -1.73
C LYS A 159 -15.01 9.34 -0.57
N ALA A 160 -15.00 10.66 -0.60
CA ALA A 160 -14.38 11.46 0.47
C ALA A 160 -15.13 11.29 1.80
N GLY A 161 -14.38 11.41 2.91
CA GLY A 161 -14.94 11.38 4.27
C GLY A 161 -15.44 10.02 4.75
N ILE A 162 -15.27 8.96 3.95
CA ILE A 162 -15.78 7.63 4.30
C ILE A 162 -15.06 7.00 5.49
N PHE A 163 -13.83 7.44 5.73
CA PHE A 163 -12.99 6.98 6.84
C PHE A 163 -12.78 8.07 7.91
N ASP A 164 -13.46 9.22 7.80
CA ASP A 164 -13.47 10.27 8.83
C ASP A 164 -14.35 9.87 10.03
N ILE A 165 -14.20 8.63 10.51
CA ILE A 165 -14.90 8.11 11.69
C ILE A 165 -13.94 8.29 12.86
N GLU A 166 -14.33 9.13 13.82
CA GLU A 166 -13.56 9.38 15.04
C GLU A 166 -13.15 8.07 15.70
N ASP A 167 -11.88 7.98 16.12
CA ASP A 167 -11.27 6.86 16.85
C ASP A 167 -11.19 5.50 16.11
N LYS A 168 -11.63 5.42 14.86
CA LYS A 168 -11.57 4.17 14.11
C LYS A 168 -10.23 3.97 13.43
N TYR A 169 -9.69 5.02 12.82
CA TYR A 169 -8.40 4.99 12.12
C TYR A 169 -7.48 6.08 12.67
N ASP A 170 -6.18 5.80 12.68
CA ASP A 170 -5.16 6.77 13.11
C ASP A 170 -4.77 7.73 11.99
N TRP A 171 -5.13 7.41 10.76
CA TRP A 171 -4.89 8.23 9.59
C TRP A 171 -6.20 8.68 8.96
N HIS A 172 -6.45 9.97 9.03
CA HIS A 172 -7.68 10.61 8.54
C HIS A 172 -7.53 11.25 7.16
N ALA A 173 -6.37 11.03 6.49
CA ALA A 173 -6.16 11.59 5.16
C ALA A 173 -7.15 11.01 4.15
N SER A 174 -7.82 11.88 3.42
CA SER A 174 -8.66 11.47 2.30
C SER A 174 -7.83 10.86 1.19
N LEU A 175 -8.38 9.89 0.49
CA LEU A 175 -7.72 9.25 -0.65
C LEU A 175 -8.10 9.97 -1.95
N LEU A 176 -7.14 10.17 -2.83
CA LEU A 176 -7.35 10.77 -4.16
C LEU A 176 -6.63 9.95 -5.22
N SER A 177 -7.26 9.75 -6.38
CA SER A 177 -6.64 9.18 -7.56
C SER A 177 -6.57 10.24 -8.66
N ILE A 178 -5.36 10.48 -9.19
CA ILE A 178 -5.10 11.35 -10.35
C ILE A 178 -4.90 10.50 -11.59
N THR A 179 -4.21 9.36 -11.43
CA THR A 179 -3.89 8.44 -12.52
C THR A 179 -4.20 7.00 -12.14
N ARG A 180 -4.24 6.13 -13.13
CA ARG A 180 -4.15 4.69 -12.95
C ARG A 180 -3.22 4.06 -13.96
N GLY A 181 -2.56 2.97 -13.57
CA GLY A 181 -1.59 2.24 -14.36
C GLY A 181 -0.17 2.70 -14.12
N CYS A 182 0.78 1.80 -14.35
CA CYS A 182 2.20 2.04 -14.17
C CYS A 182 2.97 1.58 -15.41
N PRO A 183 3.82 2.44 -16.03
CA PRO A 183 4.50 2.11 -17.28
C PRO A 183 5.73 1.22 -17.08
N PHE A 184 6.12 0.97 -15.84
CA PHE A 184 7.24 0.10 -15.52
C PHE A 184 6.84 -1.37 -15.65
N GLY A 185 7.78 -2.19 -16.04
CA GLY A 185 7.60 -3.64 -16.17
C GLY A 185 8.36 -4.38 -15.08
N CYS A 186 8.24 -3.93 -13.82
CA CYS A 186 8.88 -4.58 -12.68
C CYS A 186 8.39 -6.02 -12.55
N ASP A 187 9.30 -6.98 -12.56
CA ASP A 187 8.99 -8.41 -12.60
C ASP A 187 8.21 -8.92 -11.38
N TRP A 188 8.32 -8.23 -10.26
CA TRP A 188 7.67 -8.56 -8.99
C TRP A 188 6.32 -7.86 -8.79
N CYS A 189 5.97 -6.87 -9.61
CA CYS A 189 4.81 -6.00 -9.39
C CYS A 189 3.61 -6.44 -10.22
N ASN A 190 2.45 -6.57 -9.58
CA ASN A 190 1.20 -6.93 -10.24
C ASN A 190 0.39 -5.73 -10.76
N VAL A 191 0.76 -4.48 -10.41
CA VAL A 191 0.06 -3.28 -10.88
C VAL A 191 -0.02 -3.19 -12.41
N PRO A 192 1.07 -3.38 -13.19
CA PRO A 192 0.99 -3.34 -14.65
C PRO A 192 0.10 -4.43 -15.26
N ILE A 193 -0.12 -5.52 -14.54
CA ILE A 193 -1.01 -6.63 -14.96
C ILE A 193 -2.46 -6.29 -14.63
N TYR A 194 -2.70 -5.77 -13.42
CA TYR A 194 -4.03 -5.44 -12.92
C TYR A 194 -4.62 -4.17 -13.53
N GLN A 195 -3.83 -3.08 -13.58
CA GLN A 195 -4.28 -1.76 -14.04
C GLN A 195 -3.81 -1.38 -15.45
N SER A 196 -2.94 -2.17 -16.10
CA SER A 196 -2.31 -1.84 -17.37
C SER A 196 -1.00 -1.05 -17.28
N LYS A 197 -0.16 -1.22 -18.34
CA LYS A 197 1.10 -0.46 -18.51
C LYS A 197 0.88 0.96 -19.05
N LYS A 198 -0.35 1.33 -19.42
CA LYS A 198 -0.67 2.68 -19.89
C LYS A 198 -1.12 3.53 -18.72
N ILE A 199 -0.45 4.68 -18.54
CA ILE A 199 -0.92 5.68 -17.59
C ILE A 199 -2.16 6.36 -18.16
N ARG A 200 -3.22 6.38 -17.39
CA ARG A 200 -4.50 7.02 -17.68
C ARG A 200 -4.65 8.20 -16.74
N LEU A 201 -4.39 9.41 -17.25
CA LEU A 201 -4.53 10.67 -16.53
C LEU A 201 -6.00 11.09 -16.52
N ARG A 202 -6.58 11.30 -15.36
CA ARG A 202 -7.93 11.87 -15.25
C ARG A 202 -7.98 13.28 -15.85
N PRO A 203 -9.13 13.74 -16.36
CA PRO A 203 -9.31 15.13 -16.74
C PRO A 203 -8.95 16.06 -15.58
N ILE A 204 -8.13 17.07 -15.85
CA ILE A 204 -7.55 17.91 -14.78
C ILE A 204 -8.63 18.69 -14.03
N GLU A 205 -9.70 19.07 -14.70
CA GLU A 205 -10.85 19.75 -14.10
C GLU A 205 -11.48 18.91 -13.00
N ASN A 206 -11.65 17.60 -13.24
CA ASN A 206 -12.23 16.66 -12.27
C ASN A 206 -11.31 16.52 -11.05
N VAL A 207 -10.00 16.46 -11.27
CA VAL A 207 -9.02 16.36 -10.18
C VAL A 207 -9.00 17.64 -9.35
N VAL A 208 -8.97 18.80 -9.98
CA VAL A 208 -9.02 20.11 -9.30
C VAL A 208 -10.28 20.25 -8.48
N GLU A 209 -11.44 19.81 -8.99
CA GLU A 209 -12.71 19.88 -8.26
C GLU A 209 -12.71 18.94 -7.05
N ASP A 210 -12.14 17.73 -7.17
CA ASP A 210 -12.02 16.82 -6.03
C ASP A 210 -11.08 17.40 -4.97
N ILE A 211 -9.93 17.96 -5.36
CA ILE A 211 -9.00 18.62 -4.43
C ILE A 211 -9.63 19.84 -3.76
N ARG A 212 -10.46 20.60 -4.48
CA ARG A 212 -11.18 21.74 -3.90
C ARG A 212 -12.06 21.34 -2.72
N LYS A 213 -12.72 20.17 -2.81
CA LYS A 213 -13.53 19.60 -1.72
C LYS A 213 -12.70 19.19 -0.52
N LEU A 214 -11.40 19.01 -0.71
CA LEU A 214 -10.41 18.65 0.33
C LEU A 214 -9.62 19.87 0.83
N SER A 215 -9.97 21.09 0.42
CA SER A 215 -9.26 22.30 0.85
C SER A 215 -9.13 22.40 2.36
N GLY A 216 -7.92 22.67 2.84
CA GLY A 216 -7.59 22.70 4.28
C GLY A 216 -7.41 21.32 4.93
N LYS A 217 -7.49 20.23 4.17
CA LYS A 217 -7.32 18.86 4.66
C LYS A 217 -6.05 18.20 4.12
N GLU A 218 -5.67 17.12 4.77
CA GLU A 218 -4.64 16.22 4.25
C GLU A 218 -5.26 15.20 3.32
N PHE A 219 -4.55 14.86 2.24
CA PHE A 219 -4.92 13.76 1.37
C PHE A 219 -3.70 13.02 0.82
N TYR A 220 -3.92 11.76 0.54
CA TYR A 220 -2.95 10.86 -0.06
C TYR A 220 -3.30 10.60 -1.51
N ILE A 221 -2.35 10.85 -2.41
CA ILE A 221 -2.48 10.47 -3.80
C ILE A 221 -2.10 9.01 -3.93
N THR A 222 -3.10 8.18 -4.20
CA THR A 222 -3.01 6.72 -4.21
C THR A 222 -2.48 6.15 -5.51
N ASP A 223 -1.96 7.00 -6.38
CA ASP A 223 -1.44 6.60 -7.68
C ASP A 223 -0.17 5.77 -7.51
N ASP A 224 -0.06 4.69 -8.28
CA ASP A 224 1.13 3.84 -8.25
C ASP A 224 2.38 4.57 -8.72
N MET A 225 2.24 5.51 -9.67
CA MET A 225 3.35 6.28 -10.19
C MET A 225 2.89 7.55 -10.89
N ILE A 226 2.96 8.70 -10.21
CA ILE A 226 2.56 9.99 -10.80
C ILE A 226 3.75 10.87 -11.17
N MET A 227 4.81 10.85 -10.38
CA MET A 227 5.98 11.73 -10.58
C MET A 227 7.00 11.06 -11.50
N LEU A 228 6.74 11.12 -12.82
CA LEU A 228 7.58 10.53 -13.85
C LEU A 228 8.31 11.60 -14.68
N ASN A 229 9.53 11.26 -15.11
CA ASN A 229 10.27 12.06 -16.09
C ASN A 229 9.72 11.82 -17.51
N ARG A 230 8.47 12.28 -17.75
CA ARG A 230 7.79 12.23 -19.05
C ARG A 230 7.13 13.59 -19.33
N PRO A 231 7.41 14.25 -20.47
CA PRO A 231 6.95 15.62 -20.73
C PRO A 231 5.45 15.85 -20.54
N LYS A 232 4.61 14.90 -21.02
CA LYS A 232 3.14 15.00 -20.87
C LYS A 232 2.69 14.96 -19.42
N ILE A 233 3.30 14.11 -18.59
CA ILE A 233 2.95 13.96 -17.17
C ILE A 233 3.46 15.18 -16.39
N GLN A 234 4.66 15.65 -16.69
CA GLN A 234 5.21 16.85 -16.06
C GLN A 234 4.36 18.08 -16.38
N ALA A 235 3.98 18.28 -17.64
CA ALA A 235 3.11 19.39 -18.03
C ALA A 235 1.75 19.32 -17.29
N TYR A 236 1.16 18.14 -17.20
CA TYR A 236 -0.07 17.95 -16.45
C TYR A 236 0.11 18.28 -14.97
N MET A 237 1.18 17.79 -14.33
CA MET A 237 1.45 18.06 -12.91
C MET A 237 1.76 19.54 -12.66
N MET A 238 2.49 20.21 -13.56
CA MET A 238 2.75 21.66 -13.46
C MET A 238 1.46 22.47 -13.54
N ASP A 239 0.55 22.13 -14.48
CA ASP A 239 -0.77 22.78 -14.59
C ASP A 239 -1.63 22.50 -13.36
N LEU A 240 -1.62 21.26 -12.87
CA LEU A 240 -2.34 20.92 -11.63
C LEU A 240 -1.82 21.71 -10.43
N CYS A 241 -0.50 21.76 -10.24
CA CYS A 241 0.13 22.51 -9.14
C CYS A 241 -0.24 24.00 -9.18
N GLU A 242 -0.22 24.62 -10.37
CA GLU A 242 -0.59 26.03 -10.51
C GLU A 242 -2.06 26.28 -10.14
N ARG A 243 -2.96 25.36 -10.50
CA ARG A 243 -4.41 25.48 -10.20
C ARG A 243 -4.78 25.26 -8.74
N ILE A 244 -3.98 24.48 -8.00
CA ILE A 244 -4.30 24.09 -6.60
C ILE A 244 -3.46 24.81 -5.54
N LYS A 245 -2.46 25.59 -5.91
CA LYS A 245 -1.51 26.24 -4.99
C LYS A 245 -2.16 27.05 -3.86
N ASP A 246 -3.38 27.56 -4.06
CA ASP A 246 -4.10 28.36 -3.09
C ASP A 246 -5.11 27.56 -2.24
N PHE A 247 -5.22 26.23 -2.47
CA PHE A 247 -6.19 25.38 -1.76
C PHE A 247 -5.75 24.96 -0.36
N LYS A 248 -4.49 25.27 0.04
CA LYS A 248 -3.95 24.93 1.37
C LYS A 248 -4.11 23.45 1.74
N VAL A 249 -3.67 22.57 0.84
CA VAL A 249 -3.72 21.13 1.03
C VAL A 249 -2.36 20.57 1.42
N ASN A 250 -2.34 19.39 2.03
CA ASN A 250 -1.12 18.62 2.28
C ASN A 250 -1.18 17.35 1.45
N MET A 251 -0.20 17.17 0.54
CA MET A 251 -0.15 16.03 -0.38
C MET A 251 0.98 15.08 -0.02
N PHE A 252 0.65 13.80 -0.03
CA PHE A 252 1.60 12.70 -0.08
C PHE A 252 1.62 12.12 -1.51
N LEU A 253 2.80 12.06 -2.13
CA LEU A 253 2.98 11.71 -3.53
C LEU A 253 3.87 10.46 -3.69
N SER A 254 3.62 9.65 -4.73
CA SER A 254 4.54 8.59 -5.15
C SER A 254 5.41 9.05 -6.32
N CYS A 255 6.71 8.76 -6.28
CA CYS A 255 7.62 9.08 -7.35
C CYS A 255 8.55 7.92 -7.74
N SER A 256 9.16 8.05 -8.91
CA SER A 256 10.25 7.18 -9.36
C SER A 256 11.61 7.73 -8.93
N PRO A 257 12.59 6.87 -8.60
CA PRO A 257 14.00 7.30 -8.45
C PRO A 257 14.56 8.03 -9.69
N ALA A 258 13.97 7.78 -10.86
CA ALA A 258 14.31 8.48 -12.11
C ALA A 258 13.43 9.71 -12.36
N MET A 259 12.90 10.34 -11.32
CA MET A 259 12.13 11.58 -11.43
C MET A 259 13.00 12.72 -12.01
N ASN A 260 12.34 13.68 -12.67
CA ASN A 260 13.03 14.89 -13.12
C ASN A 260 13.58 15.66 -11.91
N SER A 261 14.82 16.11 -12.02
CA SER A 261 15.52 16.90 -11.00
C SER A 261 15.46 18.42 -11.28
N ASP A 262 14.54 18.89 -12.13
CA ASP A 262 14.36 20.31 -12.41
C ASP A 262 13.89 21.04 -11.12
N PRO A 263 14.67 22.01 -10.60
CA PRO A 263 14.30 22.76 -9.41
C PRO A 263 12.94 23.45 -9.52
N ALA A 264 12.56 23.97 -10.69
CA ALA A 264 11.28 24.64 -10.91
C ALA A 264 10.09 23.67 -10.72
N TYR A 265 10.29 22.39 -11.07
CA TYR A 265 9.29 21.35 -10.86
C TYR A 265 9.10 21.07 -9.38
N PHE A 266 10.19 20.95 -8.60
CA PHE A 266 10.11 20.77 -7.16
C PHE A 266 9.50 21.98 -6.43
N ASP A 267 9.84 23.19 -6.87
CA ASP A 267 9.28 24.42 -6.32
C ASP A 267 7.75 24.47 -6.54
N ALA A 268 7.28 24.05 -7.72
CA ALA A 268 5.85 24.00 -8.04
C ALA A 268 5.09 23.01 -7.15
N ILE A 269 5.61 21.78 -7.00
CA ILE A 269 4.96 20.78 -6.13
C ILE A 269 4.99 21.17 -4.64
N ALA A 270 6.09 21.74 -4.17
CA ALA A 270 6.20 22.24 -2.79
C ALA A 270 5.16 23.35 -2.53
N LYS A 271 5.06 24.33 -3.44
CA LYS A 271 4.10 25.43 -3.38
C LYS A 271 2.65 24.94 -3.44
N ALA A 272 2.39 23.87 -4.18
CA ALA A 272 1.07 23.26 -4.29
C ALA A 272 0.68 22.45 -3.04
N GLY A 273 1.60 22.25 -2.08
CA GLY A 273 1.31 21.60 -0.80
C GLY A 273 1.87 20.19 -0.65
N ALA A 274 2.83 19.76 -1.48
CA ALA A 274 3.52 18.49 -1.26
C ALA A 274 4.26 18.51 0.08
N LYS A 275 4.04 17.49 0.92
CA LYS A 275 4.66 17.33 2.23
C LYS A 275 5.52 16.09 2.34
N SER A 276 5.23 15.07 1.56
CA SER A 276 6.00 13.84 1.54
C SER A 276 6.02 13.22 0.16
N MET A 277 7.12 12.55 -0.16
CA MET A 277 7.33 11.87 -1.42
C MET A 277 7.84 10.46 -1.19
N TYR A 278 7.00 9.49 -1.54
CA TYR A 278 7.28 8.07 -1.41
C TYR A 278 7.99 7.53 -2.64
N THR A 279 9.12 6.85 -2.44
CA THR A 279 9.91 6.30 -3.53
C THR A 279 10.29 4.86 -3.23
N VAL A 280 9.96 3.95 -4.15
CA VAL A 280 10.29 2.53 -4.03
C VAL A 280 11.62 2.23 -4.72
N PHE A 281 12.55 1.65 -3.99
CA PHE A 281 13.79 1.07 -4.48
C PHE A 281 13.69 -0.44 -4.41
N ALA A 282 13.08 -1.03 -5.42
CA ALA A 282 12.93 -2.47 -5.51
C ALA A 282 13.85 -3.00 -6.61
N SER A 283 14.66 -3.95 -6.27
CA SER A 283 15.72 -4.56 -7.08
C SER A 283 16.85 -3.60 -7.51
N ASP A 284 18.03 -4.12 -7.47
CA ASP A 284 19.28 -3.71 -8.12
C ASP A 284 19.86 -2.27 -7.94
N PRO A 285 19.17 -1.20 -7.49
CA PRO A 285 19.84 0.07 -7.24
C PRO A 285 21.00 -0.03 -6.25
N PHE A 286 20.97 -1.04 -5.40
CA PHE A 286 21.92 -1.29 -4.32
C PHE A 286 22.87 -2.46 -4.58
N SER A 287 22.82 -3.09 -5.76
CA SER A 287 23.82 -4.09 -6.12
C SER A 287 25.04 -3.46 -6.76
N ALA A 288 26.22 -4.00 -6.47
CA ALA A 288 27.46 -3.56 -7.10
C ALA A 288 27.39 -3.61 -8.64
N ARG A 289 26.63 -4.54 -9.21
CA ARG A 289 26.41 -4.66 -10.66
C ARG A 289 25.58 -3.53 -11.23
N PHE A 290 24.58 -3.05 -10.49
CA PHE A 290 23.76 -1.93 -10.90
C PHE A 290 24.59 -0.65 -10.96
N TYR A 291 25.41 -0.36 -9.93
CA TYR A 291 26.28 0.80 -9.91
C TYR A 291 27.31 0.77 -11.04
N ALA A 292 27.86 -0.39 -11.37
CA ALA A 292 28.77 -0.54 -12.50
C ALA A 292 28.12 -0.18 -13.86
N ARG A 293 26.83 -0.45 -14.02
CA ARG A 293 26.08 -0.14 -15.25
C ARG A 293 25.51 1.27 -15.28
N HIS A 294 25.29 1.89 -14.12
CA HIS A 294 24.66 3.20 -13.97
C HIS A 294 25.50 4.13 -13.11
N PRO A 295 26.70 4.50 -13.56
CA PRO A 295 27.58 5.39 -12.81
C PRO A 295 26.88 6.71 -12.48
N GLY A 296 27.04 7.19 -11.25
CA GLY A 296 26.45 8.43 -10.75
C GLY A 296 24.96 8.38 -10.39
N ILE A 297 24.28 7.22 -10.48
CA ILE A 297 22.87 7.15 -10.05
C ILE A 297 22.72 7.37 -8.55
N TRP A 298 23.68 6.88 -7.77
CA TRP A 298 23.74 7.08 -6.34
C TRP A 298 23.75 8.56 -5.98
N ASP A 299 24.69 9.31 -6.55
CA ASP A 299 24.83 10.75 -6.26
C ASP A 299 23.60 11.52 -6.73
N ARG A 300 23.07 11.22 -7.92
CA ARG A 300 21.80 11.83 -8.39
C ARG A 300 20.63 11.56 -7.47
N THR A 301 20.54 10.36 -6.89
CA THR A 301 19.46 10.04 -5.95
C THR A 301 19.67 10.71 -4.59
N VAL A 302 20.91 10.83 -4.13
CA VAL A 302 21.25 11.63 -2.94
C VAL A 302 20.87 13.09 -3.15
N ASP A 303 21.21 13.67 -4.32
CA ASP A 303 20.84 15.04 -4.67
C ASP A 303 19.32 15.22 -4.75
N LEU A 304 18.59 14.22 -5.26
CA LEU A 304 17.13 14.23 -5.29
C LEU A 304 16.55 14.33 -3.88
N VAL A 305 17.01 13.47 -2.95
CA VAL A 305 16.55 13.49 -1.55
C VAL A 305 16.80 14.86 -0.93
N LYS A 306 18.01 15.40 -1.11
CA LYS A 306 18.37 16.73 -0.60
C LYS A 306 17.46 17.82 -1.16
N GLN A 307 17.22 17.85 -2.46
CA GLN A 307 16.35 18.84 -3.11
C GLN A 307 14.92 18.81 -2.58
N LEU A 308 14.39 17.63 -2.24
CA LEU A 308 13.08 17.48 -1.64
C LEU A 308 13.06 18.01 -0.19
N GLU A 309 14.01 17.57 0.64
CA GLU A 309 14.10 17.99 2.06
C GLU A 309 14.35 19.49 2.20
N ASP A 310 15.18 20.10 1.35
CA ASP A 310 15.44 21.56 1.33
C ASP A 310 14.15 22.38 1.05
N ARG A 311 13.14 21.77 0.44
CA ARG A 311 11.82 22.37 0.17
C ARG A 311 10.74 21.98 1.17
N GLY A 312 11.11 21.27 2.23
CA GLY A 312 10.17 20.78 3.23
C GLY A 312 9.30 19.62 2.75
N ILE A 313 9.69 18.93 1.67
CA ILE A 313 9.07 17.71 1.19
C ILE A 313 9.85 16.53 1.78
N ARG A 314 9.28 15.84 2.76
CA ARG A 314 9.93 14.69 3.38
C ARG A 314 10.09 13.56 2.39
N PHE A 315 11.30 13.07 2.23
CA PHE A 315 11.56 11.87 1.47
C PHE A 315 11.22 10.64 2.32
N PHE A 316 10.39 9.74 1.76
CA PHE A 316 10.08 8.45 2.34
C PHE A 316 10.57 7.34 1.41
N GLY A 317 11.67 6.68 1.79
CA GLY A 317 12.27 5.59 1.03
C GLY A 317 11.65 4.24 1.39
N SER A 318 11.28 3.46 0.37
CA SER A 318 10.85 2.05 0.53
C SER A 318 11.88 1.14 -0.15
N PHE A 319 12.57 0.32 0.62
CA PHE A 319 13.72 -0.45 0.13
C PHE A 319 13.45 -1.94 0.16
N GLY A 320 13.49 -2.58 -1.03
CA GLY A 320 13.30 -4.00 -1.18
C GLY A 320 14.60 -4.81 -1.10
N VAL A 321 14.58 -5.91 -0.36
CA VAL A 321 15.71 -6.83 -0.19
C VAL A 321 15.35 -8.24 -0.64
N GLY A 322 16.36 -9.05 -0.95
CA GLY A 322 16.18 -10.47 -1.26
C GLY A 322 15.77 -10.76 -2.71
N PHE A 323 15.83 -9.80 -3.61
CA PHE A 323 15.69 -10.07 -5.05
C PHE A 323 16.85 -10.90 -5.58
N ASP A 324 16.63 -11.62 -6.68
CA ASP A 324 17.65 -12.44 -7.33
C ASP A 324 18.86 -11.64 -7.86
N THR A 325 18.75 -10.33 -7.91
CA THR A 325 19.82 -9.38 -8.28
C THR A 325 20.55 -8.81 -7.08
N CYS A 326 20.08 -9.07 -5.86
CA CYS A 326 20.71 -8.63 -4.61
C CYS A 326 21.71 -9.64 -4.10
N PHE A 327 22.78 -9.15 -3.46
CA PHE A 327 23.85 -9.93 -2.86
C PHE A 327 23.89 -9.69 -1.34
N GLU A 328 24.83 -10.31 -0.65
CA GLU A 328 24.93 -10.25 0.82
C GLU A 328 25.17 -8.83 1.36
N ASP A 329 25.81 -7.96 0.57
CA ASP A 329 26.08 -6.56 0.91
C ASP A 329 24.87 -5.61 0.79
N GLN A 330 23.72 -6.08 0.32
CA GLN A 330 22.54 -5.25 0.06
C GLN A 330 22.09 -4.42 1.27
N PHE A 331 22.19 -4.99 2.48
CA PHE A 331 21.77 -4.30 3.71
C PHE A 331 22.69 -3.12 4.04
N ASP A 332 24.00 -3.32 3.92
CA ASP A 332 25.01 -2.32 4.21
C ASP A 332 24.96 -1.18 3.18
N LEU A 333 24.74 -1.49 1.90
CA LEU A 333 24.53 -0.51 0.85
C LEU A 333 23.30 0.38 1.06
N ILE A 334 22.18 -0.21 1.54
CA ILE A 334 20.97 0.55 1.88
C ILE A 334 21.26 1.49 3.06
N LEU A 335 21.90 1.01 4.12
CA LEU A 335 22.25 1.82 5.29
C LEU A 335 23.22 2.97 4.92
N GLU A 336 24.23 2.68 4.11
CA GLU A 336 25.17 3.69 3.59
C GLU A 336 24.42 4.75 2.78
N PHE A 337 23.52 4.34 1.88
CA PHE A 337 22.68 5.27 1.13
C PHE A 337 21.84 6.15 2.07
N CYS A 338 21.14 5.54 3.01
CA CYS A 338 20.30 6.28 3.95
C CYS A 338 21.11 7.29 4.76
N GLN A 339 22.32 6.93 5.18
CA GLN A 339 23.23 7.80 5.90
C GLN A 339 23.73 8.96 4.99
N LYS A 340 24.20 8.66 3.78
CA LYS A 340 24.72 9.64 2.83
C LYS A 340 23.64 10.62 2.38
N ALA A 341 22.43 10.14 2.11
CA ALA A 341 21.28 10.95 1.70
C ALA A 341 20.54 11.59 2.89
N GLN A 342 20.94 11.30 4.13
CA GLN A 342 20.26 11.76 5.35
C GLN A 342 18.77 11.42 5.37
N VAL A 343 18.42 10.20 4.93
CA VAL A 343 17.04 9.70 4.90
C VAL A 343 16.51 9.59 6.33
N LYS A 344 15.41 10.29 6.62
CA LYS A 344 14.78 10.33 7.95
C LYS A 344 13.61 9.37 8.09
N THR A 345 13.02 8.97 6.97
CA THR A 345 11.84 8.09 6.96
C THR A 345 12.05 6.99 5.93
N ALA A 346 12.01 5.76 6.39
CA ALA A 346 12.12 4.60 5.50
C ALA A 346 11.29 3.43 6.01
N GLU A 347 10.93 2.57 5.08
CA GLU A 347 10.47 1.21 5.33
C GLU A 347 11.30 0.22 4.52
N PHE A 348 11.30 -1.02 4.94
CA PHE A 348 11.99 -2.10 4.27
C PHE A 348 11.03 -3.24 4.00
N PHE A 349 11.20 -3.92 2.87
CA PHE A 349 10.35 -5.05 2.53
C PHE A 349 11.17 -6.19 1.88
N ILE A 350 10.71 -7.41 2.11
CA ILE A 350 11.28 -8.61 1.50
C ILE A 350 10.60 -8.84 0.16
N ALA A 351 11.39 -9.10 -0.89
CA ALA A 351 10.89 -9.48 -2.20
C ALA A 351 9.86 -10.60 -2.08
N THR A 352 8.66 -10.33 -2.60
CA THR A 352 7.54 -11.28 -2.55
C THR A 352 7.06 -11.56 -3.96
N PRO A 353 7.16 -12.82 -4.42
CA PRO A 353 6.67 -13.20 -5.74
C PRO A 353 5.13 -13.26 -5.72
N PHE A 354 4.49 -12.12 -5.98
CA PHE A 354 3.03 -12.05 -6.03
C PHE A 354 2.46 -12.85 -7.19
N PRO A 355 1.29 -13.48 -7.01
CA PRO A 355 0.68 -14.35 -8.01
C PRO A 355 0.63 -13.72 -9.41
N ASN A 356 0.87 -14.56 -10.41
CA ASN A 356 0.80 -14.24 -11.83
C ASN A 356 1.79 -13.16 -12.33
N THR A 357 2.77 -12.75 -11.49
CA THR A 357 3.88 -11.89 -11.92
C THR A 357 4.97 -12.70 -12.60
N PRO A 358 5.84 -12.08 -13.45
CA PRO A 358 7.02 -12.77 -13.98
C PRO A 358 7.88 -13.40 -12.90
N PHE A 359 8.07 -12.71 -11.76
CA PHE A 359 8.83 -13.22 -10.62
C PHE A 359 8.17 -14.46 -9.99
N TRP A 360 6.83 -14.48 -9.86
CA TRP A 360 6.08 -15.65 -9.42
C TRP A 360 6.36 -16.87 -10.33
N HIS A 361 6.21 -16.69 -11.64
CA HIS A 361 6.43 -17.76 -12.59
C HIS A 361 7.87 -18.25 -12.59
N GLN A 362 8.85 -17.36 -12.43
CA GLN A 362 10.24 -17.73 -12.29
C GLN A 362 10.46 -18.61 -11.05
N ILE A 363 10.03 -18.17 -9.87
CA ILE A 363 10.18 -18.92 -8.62
C ILE A 363 9.47 -20.28 -8.68
N GLN A 364 8.31 -20.33 -9.33
CA GLN A 364 7.56 -21.56 -9.54
C GLN A 364 8.30 -22.54 -10.45
N ASN A 365 8.79 -22.09 -11.61
CA ASN A 365 9.52 -22.92 -12.57
C ASN A 365 10.85 -23.43 -12.02
N GLU A 366 11.49 -22.66 -11.15
CA GLU A 366 12.72 -23.02 -10.46
C GLU A 366 12.48 -23.86 -9.18
N ASN A 367 11.22 -24.18 -8.83
CA ASN A 367 10.81 -24.91 -7.61
C ASN A 367 11.37 -24.30 -6.31
N ARG A 368 11.39 -22.97 -6.22
CA ARG A 368 12.00 -22.24 -5.10
C ARG A 368 11.01 -21.78 -4.03
N PHE A 369 9.71 -22.03 -4.13
CA PHE A 369 8.77 -21.70 -3.07
C PHE A 369 9.03 -22.52 -1.81
N ILE A 370 9.13 -21.82 -0.66
CA ILE A 370 9.24 -22.44 0.67
C ILE A 370 7.83 -22.68 1.23
N THR A 371 6.89 -21.80 0.90
CA THR A 371 5.51 -21.87 1.37
C THR A 371 4.54 -21.34 0.32
N ARG A 372 3.27 -21.81 0.41
CA ARG A 372 2.13 -21.32 -0.37
C ARG A 372 1.05 -20.71 0.53
N ASP A 373 1.35 -20.51 1.80
CA ASP A 373 0.44 -19.82 2.73
C ASP A 373 0.32 -18.35 2.34
N TRP A 374 -0.81 -17.97 1.78
CA TRP A 374 -1.09 -16.61 1.32
C TRP A 374 -0.85 -15.53 2.38
N LYS A 375 -1.07 -15.83 3.65
CA LYS A 375 -0.83 -14.88 4.76
C LYS A 375 0.61 -14.39 4.82
N LYS A 376 1.55 -15.22 4.36
CA LYS A 376 2.97 -14.89 4.35
C LYS A 376 3.42 -14.07 3.14
N PHE A 377 2.56 -13.88 2.14
CA PHE A 377 2.86 -13.04 0.97
C PHE A 377 2.58 -11.55 1.24
N ASN A 378 3.20 -11.03 2.28
CA ASN A 378 2.94 -9.70 2.84
C ASN A 378 4.17 -8.79 2.85
N CYS A 379 5.19 -9.08 2.06
CA CYS A 379 6.46 -8.34 1.99
C CYS A 379 7.29 -8.33 3.30
N ALA A 380 6.86 -9.10 4.30
CA ALA A 380 7.56 -9.22 5.57
C ALA A 380 8.11 -10.64 5.81
N ASN A 381 7.73 -11.62 5.00
CA ASN A 381 8.16 -13.02 5.15
C ASN A 381 8.99 -13.48 3.96
N VAL A 382 9.98 -14.33 4.22
CA VAL A 382 10.71 -15.05 3.17
C VAL A 382 9.87 -16.24 2.73
N VAL A 383 9.28 -16.18 1.54
CA VAL A 383 8.36 -17.21 1.01
C VAL A 383 9.00 -18.08 -0.09
N PHE A 384 10.24 -17.79 -0.44
CA PHE A 384 10.99 -18.53 -1.45
C PHE A 384 12.47 -18.62 -1.09
N GLN A 385 13.21 -19.56 -1.71
CA GLN A 385 14.67 -19.69 -1.58
C GLN A 385 15.36 -18.60 -2.41
N PRO A 386 16.05 -17.60 -1.81
CA PRO A 386 16.83 -16.62 -2.55
C PRO A 386 18.04 -17.27 -3.26
N LYS A 387 18.56 -16.61 -4.33
CA LYS A 387 19.71 -17.16 -5.09
C LYS A 387 21.06 -16.99 -4.41
N HIS A 388 21.22 -15.90 -3.67
CA HIS A 388 22.56 -15.47 -3.18
C HIS A 388 22.65 -15.44 -1.65
N THR A 389 21.65 -15.93 -0.94
CA THR A 389 21.64 -15.99 0.52
C THR A 389 20.70 -17.09 1.00
N SER A 390 20.75 -17.47 2.27
CA SER A 390 19.75 -18.35 2.85
C SER A 390 18.49 -17.57 3.28
N PRO A 391 17.33 -18.24 3.41
CA PRO A 391 16.13 -17.62 3.97
C PRO A 391 16.34 -17.01 5.35
N GLU A 392 17.11 -17.71 6.21
CA GLU A 392 17.43 -17.29 7.57
C GLU A 392 18.33 -16.04 7.55
N ALA A 393 19.39 -16.05 6.73
CA ALA A 393 20.30 -14.91 6.60
C ALA A 393 19.59 -13.68 6.01
N LEU A 394 18.66 -13.87 5.05
CA LEU A 394 17.84 -12.80 4.54
C LEU A 394 16.93 -12.20 5.63
N ARG A 395 16.26 -13.05 6.43
CA ARG A 395 15.43 -12.62 7.56
C ARG A 395 16.24 -11.85 8.60
N ASP A 396 17.39 -12.40 9.00
CA ASP A 396 18.24 -11.79 10.04
C ASP A 396 18.82 -10.45 9.57
N GLY A 397 19.25 -10.37 8.30
CA GLY A 397 19.69 -9.13 7.66
C GLY A 397 18.56 -8.08 7.59
N PHE A 398 17.34 -8.52 7.31
CA PHE A 398 16.17 -7.65 7.30
C PHE A 398 15.87 -7.06 8.69
N VAL A 399 15.90 -7.88 9.74
CA VAL A 399 15.75 -7.41 11.13
C VAL A 399 16.87 -6.45 11.51
N ARG A 400 18.13 -6.77 11.15
CA ARG A 400 19.29 -5.89 11.36
C ARG A 400 19.09 -4.54 10.67
N LEU A 401 18.64 -4.53 9.41
CA LEU A 401 18.40 -3.31 8.63
C LEU A 401 17.40 -2.38 9.33
N TRP A 402 16.27 -2.91 9.80
CA TRP A 402 15.31 -2.16 10.59
C TRP A 402 15.94 -1.56 11.85
N LYS A 403 16.63 -2.37 12.62
CA LYS A 403 17.25 -1.93 13.90
C LYS A 403 18.31 -0.86 13.68
N GLU A 404 19.20 -1.04 12.72
CA GLU A 404 20.32 -0.11 12.50
C GLU A 404 19.86 1.20 11.89
N PHE A 405 18.92 1.19 10.95
CA PHE A 405 18.31 2.41 10.40
C PHE A 405 17.67 3.25 11.52
N PHE A 406 16.79 2.65 12.32
CA PHE A 406 16.09 3.39 13.37
C PHE A 406 16.97 3.80 14.55
N LYS A 407 18.15 3.20 14.74
CA LYS A 407 19.17 3.70 15.66
C LYS A 407 19.93 4.92 15.11
N SER A 408 20.16 4.96 13.80
CA SER A 408 20.94 6.03 13.17
C SER A 408 20.14 7.31 12.99
N VAL A 409 18.83 7.22 12.86
CA VAL A 409 17.94 8.39 12.75
C VAL A 409 17.64 8.90 14.15
N ASN A 410 18.12 10.10 14.46
CA ASN A 410 17.85 10.75 15.75
C ASN A 410 16.36 11.09 15.82
N HIS A 411 15.56 10.22 16.43
CA HIS A 411 14.12 10.40 16.61
C HIS A 411 13.84 11.36 17.78
N GLU A 412 14.37 12.58 17.71
CA GLU A 412 13.93 13.67 18.60
C GLU A 412 12.47 14.08 18.36
N VAL A 413 11.82 13.48 17.37
CA VAL A 413 10.38 13.67 17.14
C VAL A 413 9.63 13.02 18.29
N ALA A 414 9.43 13.84 19.30
CA ALA A 414 8.44 13.72 20.35
C ALA A 414 8.14 12.28 20.82
N LEU A 415 8.98 11.74 21.71
CA LEU A 415 8.64 10.57 22.55
C LEU A 415 7.21 10.65 23.11
N SER A 416 6.70 11.86 23.33
CA SER A 416 5.30 12.12 23.74
C SER A 416 4.26 11.67 22.71
N SER A 417 4.52 11.80 21.41
CA SER A 417 3.58 11.32 20.36
C SER A 417 3.59 9.81 20.24
N PHE A 418 4.68 9.14 20.61
CA PHE A 418 4.77 7.69 20.62
C PHE A 418 4.10 7.06 21.84
N HIS A 419 4.09 7.75 22.98
CA HIS A 419 3.56 7.22 24.24
C HIS A 419 2.13 6.71 24.07
N GLN A 420 1.23 7.50 23.54
CA GLN A 420 -0.18 7.09 23.37
C GLN A 420 -0.32 5.87 22.43
N LYS A 421 0.49 5.80 21.38
CA LYS A 421 0.47 4.67 20.44
C LYS A 421 1.01 3.38 21.06
N LEU A 422 2.10 3.48 21.81
CA LEU A 422 2.67 2.36 22.54
C LEU A 422 1.71 1.85 23.61
N ASP A 423 1.06 2.76 24.33
CA ASP A 423 -0.01 2.46 25.27
C ASP A 423 -1.19 1.73 24.61
N ASN A 424 -1.56 2.12 23.40
CA ASN A 424 -2.61 1.46 22.64
C ASN A 424 -2.22 0.00 22.31
N ILE A 425 -0.96 -0.27 21.98
CA ILE A 425 -0.48 -1.66 21.79
C ILE A 425 -0.63 -2.45 23.11
N LEU A 426 -0.16 -1.89 24.23
CA LEU A 426 -0.19 -2.58 25.53
C LEU A 426 -1.62 -2.92 25.98
N LYS A 427 -2.57 -2.04 25.72
CA LYS A 427 -3.99 -2.19 26.08
C LYS A 427 -4.81 -2.98 25.07
N SER A 428 -4.33 -3.11 23.83
CA SER A 428 -5.04 -3.80 22.75
C SER A 428 -5.15 -5.31 23.00
N ARG A 429 -6.29 -5.89 22.61
CA ARG A 429 -6.44 -7.35 22.53
C ARG A 429 -5.92 -7.95 21.22
N GLU A 430 -5.46 -7.11 20.32
CA GLU A 430 -5.05 -7.47 18.97
C GLU A 430 -3.57 -7.88 18.88
N PHE A 431 -2.77 -7.59 19.90
CA PHE A 431 -1.35 -7.96 19.98
C PHE A 431 -1.13 -9.09 20.99
N SER A 432 -0.24 -10.02 20.64
CA SER A 432 0.19 -11.11 21.52
C SER A 432 0.92 -10.58 22.77
N GLN A 433 1.02 -11.44 23.78
CA GLN A 433 1.74 -11.09 25.00
C GLN A 433 3.23 -10.83 24.70
N ASP A 434 3.84 -11.58 23.77
CA ASP A 434 5.24 -11.43 23.38
C ASP A 434 5.52 -10.03 22.81
N VAL A 435 4.64 -9.52 21.92
CA VAL A 435 4.74 -8.14 21.39
C VAL A 435 4.58 -7.11 22.49
N LYS A 436 3.61 -7.28 23.39
CA LYS A 436 3.40 -6.35 24.51
C LYS A 436 4.58 -6.31 25.45
N ASP A 437 5.15 -7.46 25.79
CA ASP A 437 6.34 -7.54 26.63
C ASP A 437 7.56 -6.90 25.97
N ALA A 438 7.72 -7.05 24.66
CA ALA A 438 8.76 -6.39 23.89
C ALA A 438 8.59 -4.86 23.90
N VAL A 439 7.39 -4.36 23.65
CA VAL A 439 7.06 -2.91 23.74
C VAL A 439 7.37 -2.39 25.15
N ALA A 440 6.92 -3.07 26.20
CA ALA A 440 7.15 -2.66 27.57
C ALA A 440 8.66 -2.62 27.92
N ARG A 441 9.45 -3.58 27.43
CA ARG A 441 10.92 -3.55 27.56
C ARG A 441 11.51 -2.34 26.85
N GLY A 442 11.10 -2.10 25.60
CA GLY A 442 11.55 -0.99 24.78
C GLY A 442 11.26 0.38 25.44
N MET A 443 10.04 0.57 25.96
CA MET A 443 9.66 1.77 26.69
C MET A 443 10.55 2.01 27.90
N ARG A 444 10.75 0.99 28.75
CA ARG A 444 11.64 1.10 29.91
C ARG A 444 13.07 1.47 29.52
N ASN A 445 13.62 0.83 28.48
CA ASN A 445 14.98 1.10 28.00
C ASN A 445 15.14 2.52 27.45
N ALA A 446 14.07 3.10 26.90
CA ALA A 446 14.01 4.47 26.39
C ALA A 446 13.63 5.52 27.46
N GLY A 447 13.40 5.12 28.71
CA GLY A 447 12.95 6.05 29.77
C GLY A 447 11.53 6.57 29.59
N ILE A 448 10.70 5.87 28.79
CA ILE A 448 9.29 6.20 28.59
C ILE A 448 8.49 5.54 29.72
N ALA A 449 7.71 6.30 30.46
CA ALA A 449 6.85 5.77 31.53
C ALA A 449 5.84 4.75 30.96
N THR A 450 5.69 3.60 31.61
CA THR A 450 4.71 2.56 31.27
C THR A 450 3.43 2.72 32.07
#